data_4edf7ded26e6951b525f3362a044eec4
#
_entry.id   4edf7ded26e6951b525f3362a044eec4
#
_cell.length_a   1.000
_cell.length_b   1.000
_cell.length_c   1.000
_cell.angle_alpha   90.00
_cell.angle_beta   90.00
_cell.angle_gamma   90.00
#
_symmetry.space_group_name_H-M   'P 1'
#
loop_
_entity.id
_entity.type
_entity.pdbx_description
1 polymer ?
#
loop_
_entity_poly.entity_id
_entity_poly.type
_entity_poly.pdbx_seq_one_letter_code
_entity_poly.pdbx_strand_id
1 'polypeptide(L)'
;MKISEMNNVLFFTYYILGDSMALKGVVLDSGHGGSDFGASGNGIIEKDLTLKISKYMYDRLKALGIPVKMTRDSDITLDPKDRVRVVQDQFGNSSDVVVVSNHINAGGANGKNVGNV
;
A
#
# COMPACT_ATOMS: atom_id res chain seq x y z
N MET A 1 10.39 14.73 29.61
CA MET A 1 9.29 15.00 28.68
C MET A 1 8.19 13.95 28.91
N LYS A 2 7.00 14.39 29.19
CA LYS A 2 5.91 13.45 29.49
C LYS A 2 5.43 12.79 28.18
N ILE A 3 5.32 11.47 28.21
CA ILE A 3 4.85 10.63 27.08
C ILE A 3 3.46 11.09 26.54
N SER A 4 2.69 11.81 27.38
CA SER A 4 1.37 12.35 27.03
C SER A 4 1.37 13.54 26.07
N GLU A 5 2.53 14.10 25.76
CA GLU A 5 2.65 15.32 24.93
C GLU A 5 3.16 15.05 23.51
N MET A 6 3.47 13.78 23.21
CA MET A 6 3.95 13.38 21.90
C MET A 6 2.87 12.62 21.15
N ASN A 7 2.75 12.91 19.84
CA ASN A 7 1.98 12.06 18.95
C ASN A 7 2.52 10.62 19.08
N ASN A 8 1.85 9.82 19.87
CA ASN A 8 2.30 8.54 20.40
C ASN A 8 2.87 7.57 19.35
N VAL A 9 2.45 7.69 18.10
CA VAL A 9 2.89 6.79 17.02
C VAL A 9 4.31 7.13 16.55
N LEU A 10 4.65 8.41 16.39
CA LEU A 10 5.98 8.84 15.95
C LEU A 10 7.05 8.55 17.01
N PHE A 11 6.70 8.74 18.28
CA PHE A 11 7.61 8.45 19.38
C PHE A 11 7.82 6.95 19.56
N PHE A 12 6.77 6.15 19.43
CA PHE A 12 6.84 4.70 19.52
C PHE A 12 7.70 4.11 18.41
N THR A 13 7.57 4.63 17.20
CA THR A 13 8.39 4.23 16.05
C THR A 13 9.85 4.62 16.25
N TYR A 14 10.14 5.82 16.75
CA TYR A 14 11.49 6.28 17.01
C TYR A 14 12.18 5.51 18.14
N TYR A 15 11.44 5.18 19.18
CA TYR A 15 12.02 4.52 20.37
C TYR A 15 12.25 3.01 20.17
N ILE A 16 11.40 2.33 19.39
CA ILE A 16 11.54 0.90 19.11
C ILE A 16 12.56 0.62 18.02
N LEU A 17 12.68 1.51 17.04
CA LEU A 17 13.54 1.27 15.89
C LEU A 17 14.99 1.68 16.11
N GLY A 18 15.30 2.49 17.15
CA GLY A 18 16.68 2.99 17.37
C GLY A 18 17.28 3.59 16.10
N ASP A 19 18.49 4.08 16.17
CA ASP A 19 19.18 4.71 15.03
C ASP A 19 19.47 3.77 13.83
N SER A 20 19.26 2.47 13.98
CA SER A 20 19.65 1.47 12.98
C SER A 20 18.54 0.98 12.04
N MET A 21 17.29 1.39 12.26
CA MET A 21 16.12 0.86 11.55
C MET A 21 15.15 1.94 11.07
N ALA A 22 15.65 3.11 10.69
CA ALA A 22 14.80 4.14 10.09
C ALA A 22 14.23 3.62 8.77
N LEU A 23 12.90 3.47 8.73
CA LEU A 23 12.18 3.10 7.52
C LEU A 23 12.42 4.15 6.43
N LYS A 24 12.96 3.72 5.30
CA LYS A 24 13.23 4.61 4.16
C LYS A 24 11.93 5.10 3.52
N GLY A 25 10.93 4.23 3.45
CA GLY A 25 9.63 4.58 2.94
C GLY A 25 8.66 3.42 2.81
N VAL A 26 7.42 3.77 2.52
CA VAL A 26 6.34 2.84 2.23
C VAL A 26 5.90 3.03 0.79
N VAL A 27 5.82 1.95 0.03
CA VAL A 27 5.20 1.93 -1.30
C VAL A 27 3.84 1.28 -1.19
N LEU A 28 2.81 2.00 -1.56
CA LEU A 28 1.45 1.48 -1.64
C LEU A 28 1.17 1.04 -3.07
N ASP A 29 0.95 -0.24 -3.24
CA ASP A 29 0.61 -0.82 -4.53
C ASP A 29 -0.90 -1.06 -4.61
N SER A 30 -1.58 -0.27 -5.43
CA SER A 30 -3.01 -0.43 -5.70
C SER A 30 -3.18 -1.49 -6.79
N GLY A 31 -3.66 -2.67 -6.42
CA GLY A 31 -3.87 -3.77 -7.36
C GLY A 31 -4.76 -3.40 -8.53
N HIS A 32 -4.51 -4.02 -9.69
CA HIS A 32 -5.24 -3.78 -10.93
C HIS A 32 -5.14 -2.32 -11.44
N GLY A 33 -6.04 -1.89 -12.32
CA GLY A 33 -6.10 -0.51 -12.83
C GLY A 33 -6.32 -0.46 -14.34
N GLY A 34 -6.93 0.62 -14.81
CA GLY A 34 -7.20 0.86 -16.22
C GLY A 34 -8.03 -0.24 -16.85
N SER A 35 -7.48 -0.95 -17.82
CA SER A 35 -8.15 -2.07 -18.51
C SER A 35 -8.24 -3.35 -17.68
N ASP A 36 -7.45 -3.49 -16.62
CA ASP A 36 -7.54 -4.59 -15.66
C ASP A 36 -8.46 -4.21 -14.52
N PHE A 37 -9.69 -4.72 -14.55
CA PHE A 37 -10.72 -4.43 -13.54
C PHE A 37 -10.52 -5.19 -12.23
N GLY A 38 -9.74 -6.29 -12.24
CA GLY A 38 -9.72 -7.22 -11.13
C GLY A 38 -11.09 -7.90 -10.94
N ALA A 39 -11.37 -8.31 -9.71
CA ALA A 39 -12.65 -8.88 -9.35
C ALA A 39 -13.77 -7.84 -9.40
N SER A 40 -14.97 -8.25 -9.75
CA SER A 40 -16.17 -7.41 -9.72
C SER A 40 -17.36 -8.18 -9.19
N GLY A 41 -18.21 -7.51 -8.42
CA GLY A 41 -19.44 -8.09 -7.88
C GLY A 41 -20.12 -7.15 -6.89
N ASN A 42 -21.43 -7.26 -6.76
CA ASN A 42 -22.23 -6.46 -5.82
C ASN A 42 -21.98 -4.93 -5.95
N GLY A 43 -21.75 -4.44 -7.16
CA GLY A 43 -21.50 -3.02 -7.43
C GLY A 43 -20.08 -2.55 -7.08
N ILE A 44 -19.19 -3.48 -6.73
CA ILE A 44 -17.78 -3.18 -6.41
C ILE A 44 -16.90 -3.63 -7.58
N ILE A 45 -15.96 -2.77 -7.97
CA ILE A 45 -14.88 -3.08 -8.91
C ILE A 45 -13.57 -3.01 -8.13
N GLU A 46 -12.79 -4.07 -8.18
CA GLU A 46 -11.57 -4.20 -7.36
C GLU A 46 -10.60 -3.06 -7.59
N LYS A 47 -10.30 -2.71 -8.85
CA LYS A 47 -9.36 -1.62 -9.16
C LYS A 47 -9.74 -0.28 -8.53
N ASP A 48 -11.04 0.02 -8.40
CA ASP A 48 -11.52 1.28 -7.84
C ASP A 48 -11.39 1.29 -6.32
N LEU A 49 -11.70 0.16 -5.70
CA LEU A 49 -11.63 0.05 -4.25
C LEU A 49 -10.18 -0.02 -3.76
N THR A 50 -9.31 -0.76 -4.44
CA THR A 50 -7.88 -0.81 -4.11
C THR A 50 -7.24 0.58 -4.21
N LEU A 51 -7.61 1.37 -5.22
CA LEU A 51 -7.14 2.75 -5.35
C LEU A 51 -7.63 3.64 -4.21
N LYS A 52 -8.90 3.54 -3.82
CA LYS A 52 -9.46 4.30 -2.69
C LYS A 52 -8.77 3.95 -1.38
N ILE A 53 -8.56 2.67 -1.11
CA ILE A 53 -7.85 2.21 0.08
C ILE A 53 -6.43 2.75 0.11
N SER A 54 -5.70 2.63 -0.99
CA SER A 54 -4.32 3.12 -1.07
C SER A 54 -4.23 4.63 -0.90
N LYS A 55 -5.15 5.40 -1.47
CA LYS A 55 -5.21 6.86 -1.25
C LYS A 55 -5.47 7.22 0.20
N TYR A 56 -6.38 6.53 0.86
CA TYR A 56 -6.63 6.73 2.28
C TYR A 56 -5.37 6.42 3.13
N MET A 57 -4.70 5.31 2.85
CA MET A 57 -3.45 4.94 3.51
C MET A 57 -2.35 5.98 3.25
N TYR A 58 -2.24 6.46 2.01
CA TYR A 58 -1.29 7.49 1.62
C TYR A 58 -1.45 8.75 2.47
N ASP A 59 -2.67 9.27 2.56
CA ASP A 59 -2.97 10.48 3.33
C ASP A 59 -2.65 10.29 4.82
N ARG A 60 -2.97 9.12 5.38
CA ARG A 60 -2.70 8.80 6.79
C ARG A 60 -1.19 8.68 7.06
N LEU A 61 -0.45 7.98 6.23
CA LEU A 61 1.00 7.83 6.39
C LEU A 61 1.70 9.18 6.21
N LYS A 62 1.28 9.96 5.24
CA LYS A 62 1.81 11.31 5.01
C LYS A 62 1.56 12.23 6.21
N ALA A 63 0.35 12.20 6.79
CA ALA A 63 0.03 12.96 7.99
C ALA A 63 0.88 12.56 9.21
N LEU A 64 1.33 11.31 9.26
CA LEU A 64 2.24 10.79 10.29
C LEU A 64 3.72 11.10 10.01
N GLY A 65 4.04 11.79 8.92
CA GLY A 65 5.42 12.10 8.53
C GLY A 65 6.20 10.92 7.97
N ILE A 66 5.53 9.84 7.58
CA ILE A 66 6.16 8.66 7.00
C ILE A 66 6.32 8.88 5.48
N PRO A 67 7.55 8.75 4.92
CA PRO A 67 7.74 8.81 3.48
C PRO A 67 6.90 7.73 2.78
N VAL A 68 6.02 8.14 1.89
CA VAL A 68 5.08 7.22 1.22
C VAL A 68 4.93 7.59 -0.24
N LYS A 69 4.86 6.57 -1.09
CA LYS A 69 4.60 6.69 -2.53
C LYS A 69 3.61 5.62 -2.96
N MET A 70 3.01 5.83 -4.12
CA MET A 70 2.02 4.91 -4.70
C MET A 70 2.50 4.41 -6.05
N THR A 71 2.14 3.17 -6.42
CA THR A 71 2.40 2.65 -7.78
C THR A 71 1.53 3.34 -8.82
N ARG A 72 0.30 3.68 -8.45
CA ARG A 72 -0.63 4.49 -9.24
C ARG A 72 -1.51 5.33 -8.32
N ASP A 73 -1.85 6.51 -8.74
CA ASP A 73 -2.75 7.45 -8.07
C ASP A 73 -4.03 7.74 -8.88
N SER A 74 -4.15 7.10 -10.01
CA SER A 74 -5.27 7.20 -10.95
C SER A 74 -5.64 5.85 -11.56
N ASP A 75 -6.69 5.81 -12.38
CA ASP A 75 -7.14 4.59 -13.06
C ASP A 75 -6.33 4.32 -14.32
N ILE A 76 -5.10 3.87 -14.14
CA ILE A 76 -4.17 3.50 -15.21
C ILE A 76 -3.84 2.02 -15.18
N THR A 77 -3.56 1.44 -16.33
CA THR A 77 -3.07 0.07 -16.45
C THR A 77 -1.58 0.00 -16.11
N LEU A 78 -1.22 -0.92 -15.22
CA LEU A 78 0.15 -1.29 -14.93
C LEU A 78 0.32 -2.78 -15.15
N ASP A 79 1.10 -3.16 -16.15
CA ASP A 79 1.47 -4.55 -16.34
C ASP A 79 2.29 -5.07 -15.15
N PRO A 80 2.23 -6.37 -14.82
CA PRO A 80 2.96 -6.92 -13.66
C PRO A 80 4.45 -6.59 -13.66
N LYS A 81 5.10 -6.63 -14.83
CA LYS A 81 6.53 -6.28 -14.96
C LYS A 81 6.81 -4.82 -14.68
N ASP A 82 5.95 -3.94 -15.19
CA ASP A 82 6.08 -2.50 -14.96
C ASP A 82 5.75 -2.15 -13.52
N ARG A 83 4.78 -2.83 -12.91
CA ARG A 83 4.44 -2.66 -11.50
C ARG A 83 5.63 -2.94 -10.59
N VAL A 84 6.34 -4.04 -10.80
CA VAL A 84 7.56 -4.36 -10.03
C VAL A 84 8.62 -3.27 -10.20
N ARG A 85 8.83 -2.80 -11.44
CA ARG A 85 9.78 -1.71 -11.72
C ARG A 85 9.38 -0.42 -10.99
N VAL A 86 8.11 -0.03 -11.08
CA VAL A 86 7.59 1.16 -10.40
C VAL A 86 7.82 1.06 -8.88
N VAL A 87 7.53 -0.09 -8.27
CA VAL A 87 7.79 -0.32 -6.83
C VAL A 87 9.26 -0.10 -6.50
N GLN A 88 10.16 -0.71 -7.27
CA GLN A 88 11.60 -0.61 -7.04
C GLN A 88 12.15 0.81 -7.24
N ASP A 89 11.60 1.55 -8.21
CA ASP A 89 12.05 2.90 -8.54
C ASP A 89 11.64 3.96 -7.49
N GLN A 90 10.64 3.67 -6.63
CA GLN A 90 10.13 4.65 -5.67
C GLN A 90 11.16 5.04 -4.59
N PHE A 91 11.76 4.06 -3.94
CA PHE A 91 12.74 4.24 -2.87
C PHE A 91 14.00 3.39 -3.04
N GLY A 92 14.10 2.65 -4.15
CA GLY A 92 15.12 1.66 -4.39
C GLY A 92 14.75 0.29 -3.81
N ASN A 93 15.50 -0.72 -4.22
CA ASN A 93 15.33 -2.10 -3.73
C ASN A 93 16.18 -2.29 -2.47
N SER A 94 15.58 -2.05 -1.31
CA SER A 94 16.27 -2.04 -0.02
C SER A 94 15.38 -2.66 1.06
N SER A 95 16.00 -3.29 2.07
CA SER A 95 15.30 -3.95 3.17
C SER A 95 14.59 -2.99 4.14
N ASP A 96 14.86 -1.70 4.03
CA ASP A 96 14.22 -0.63 4.80
C ASP A 96 13.02 0.02 4.07
N VAL A 97 12.57 -0.58 2.99
CA VAL A 97 11.36 -0.21 2.25
C VAL A 97 10.27 -1.25 2.48
N VAL A 98 9.09 -0.78 2.89
CA VAL A 98 7.90 -1.63 3.04
C VAL A 98 7.01 -1.45 1.82
N VAL A 99 6.59 -2.55 1.23
CA VAL A 99 5.60 -2.58 0.15
C VAL A 99 4.29 -3.15 0.68
N VAL A 100 3.21 -2.41 0.50
CA VAL A 100 1.84 -2.85 0.84
C VAL A 100 1.05 -2.95 -0.45
N SER A 101 0.76 -4.17 -0.89
CA SER A 101 -0.07 -4.42 -2.06
C SER A 101 -1.51 -4.69 -1.62
N ASN A 102 -2.43 -3.88 -2.11
CA ASN A 102 -3.85 -3.96 -1.81
C ASN A 102 -4.60 -4.70 -2.91
N HIS A 103 -5.24 -5.79 -2.54
CA HIS A 103 -6.11 -6.59 -3.41
C HIS A 103 -7.40 -6.96 -2.70
N ILE A 104 -8.43 -7.28 -3.48
CA ILE A 104 -9.71 -7.77 -3.00
C ILE A 104 -10.00 -9.05 -3.76
N ASN A 105 -9.76 -10.18 -3.11
CA ASN A 105 -10.00 -11.46 -3.75
C ASN A 105 -11.51 -11.73 -3.90
N ALA A 106 -11.92 -12.24 -5.06
CA ALA A 106 -13.26 -12.75 -5.23
C ALA A 106 -13.37 -14.18 -4.68
N GLY A 107 -14.45 -14.47 -3.96
CA GLY A 107 -14.84 -15.85 -3.69
C GLY A 107 -15.21 -16.56 -5.00
N GLY A 108 -14.83 -17.84 -5.15
CA GLY A 108 -15.26 -18.64 -6.28
C GLY A 108 -16.80 -18.82 -6.32
N ALA A 109 -17.31 -19.21 -7.47
CA ALA A 109 -18.76 -19.38 -7.73
C ALA A 109 -19.50 -20.27 -6.71
N ASN A 110 -18.79 -21.04 -5.91
CA ASN A 110 -19.33 -21.94 -4.87
C ASN A 110 -18.92 -21.52 -3.45
N GLY A 111 -18.56 -20.26 -3.21
CA GLY A 111 -18.12 -19.78 -1.90
C GLY A 111 -16.77 -20.33 -1.44
N LYS A 112 -16.04 -21.04 -2.31
CA LYS A 112 -14.67 -21.47 -2.02
C LYS A 112 -13.73 -20.31 -2.31
N ASN A 113 -12.89 -19.98 -1.33
CA ASN A 113 -11.82 -19.03 -1.53
C ASN A 113 -10.95 -19.46 -2.72
N VAL A 114 -10.85 -18.61 -3.71
CA VAL A 114 -9.94 -18.83 -4.83
C VAL A 114 -8.62 -18.21 -4.45
N GLY A 115 -7.74 -19.06 -4.02
CA GLY A 115 -6.32 -18.77 -4.02
C GLY A 115 -5.83 -17.88 -2.88
N ASN A 116 -4.98 -18.45 -2.09
CA ASN A 116 -3.94 -17.68 -1.42
C ASN A 116 -3.01 -17.14 -2.52
N VAL A 117 -2.85 -15.86 -2.56
CA VAL A 117 -1.77 -15.22 -3.29
C VAL A 117 -0.49 -15.40 -2.49
#